data_7fbbcc010e45e7e3039d2c6e1eb42deb
#
_entry.id   7fbbcc010e45e7e3039d2c6e1eb42deb
#
_cell.length_a   1.000
_cell.length_b   1.000
_cell.length_c   1.000
_cell.angle_alpha   90.00
_cell.angle_beta   90.00
_cell.angle_gamma   90.00
#
_symmetry.space_group_name_H-M   'P 1'
#
loop_
_entity.id
_entity.type
_entity.pdbx_description
1 polymer ?
#
loop_
_entity_poly.entity_id
_entity_poly.type
_entity_poly.pdbx_seq_one_letter_code
_entity_poly.pdbx_strand_id
1 'polypeptide(L)'
;MMRLAQRLIRPGESPSDQPVRKRLGTFASAVGVGTNILLSLTKVIIGTLTGSLAVTADAVNNLSDAAGSIVSLISVRVAQKPIDREHPFGHGRIEYLGALGVGALILVMGLELLKSGVSGIITPQAMRFAWVPFLILLFSIAVKGALFFFYRDAGRLIDADSLKAASRDSLSDVLATSAVALSMVIGQFTAFPVDGVMSIIVALLVLKTGFDVVRDQMDTLMGAKTNPELGRQIIAMLNQYDEILGTHDLMIHDYGPGRCVASIHAEVSADANLVAIHEVIDRAESDISRALHIPICIHIDPIVVGDPIFDSITAHFNHILSQQYPGTHIHDLRMVPGENVVNLVFDVAVPPECKDTAPLTEQLSRAAKALDPRYRCVIHYDLDFYSEQ
;
A
#
# COMPACT_ATOMS: atom_id res chain seq x y z
N MET A 1 -15.97 23.49 -10.25
CA MET A 1 -15.25 22.23 -10.50
C MET A 1 -16.09 21.00 -10.14
N MET A 2 -16.64 20.87 -8.92
CA MET A 2 -17.49 19.73 -8.52
C MET A 2 -18.72 19.51 -9.44
N ARG A 3 -19.40 20.60 -9.88
CA ARG A 3 -20.50 20.50 -10.86
C ARG A 3 -20.08 19.90 -12.22
N LEU A 4 -18.82 20.05 -12.61
CA LEU A 4 -18.26 19.44 -13.81
C LEU A 4 -18.03 17.93 -13.63
N ALA A 5 -17.49 17.52 -12.47
CA ALA A 5 -17.32 16.12 -12.11
C ALA A 5 -18.67 15.39 -12.02
N GLN A 6 -19.68 16.03 -11.41
CA GLN A 6 -21.04 15.48 -11.32
C GLN A 6 -21.72 15.32 -12.71
N ARG A 7 -21.41 16.18 -13.69
CA ARG A 7 -21.93 16.05 -15.06
C ARG A 7 -21.39 14.84 -15.84
N LEU A 8 -20.29 14.25 -15.37
CA LEU A 8 -19.71 13.02 -15.95
C LEU A 8 -20.39 11.75 -15.42
N ILE A 9 -21.20 11.85 -14.38
CA ILE A 9 -22.01 10.77 -13.84
C ILE A 9 -23.38 10.85 -14.52
N ARG A 10 -23.76 9.81 -15.25
CA ARG A 10 -25.06 9.78 -15.93
C ARG A 10 -26.18 9.48 -14.93
N PRO A 11 -27.43 9.89 -15.22
CA PRO A 11 -28.57 9.55 -14.36
C PRO A 11 -28.68 8.03 -14.21
N GLY A 12 -28.69 7.55 -12.98
CA GLY A 12 -28.76 6.12 -12.65
C GLY A 12 -27.43 5.39 -12.45
N GLU A 13 -26.28 6.07 -12.65
CA GLU A 13 -24.95 5.51 -12.34
C GLU A 13 -24.52 5.87 -10.92
N SER A 14 -23.86 4.92 -10.21
CA SER A 14 -23.25 5.16 -8.90
C SER A 14 -21.80 5.64 -9.05
N PRO A 15 -21.31 6.55 -8.18
CA PRO A 15 -19.90 6.91 -8.13
C PRO A 15 -18.94 5.72 -7.89
N SER A 16 -19.43 4.63 -7.28
CA SER A 16 -18.69 3.40 -7.02
C SER A 16 -18.57 2.50 -8.27
N ASP A 17 -19.36 2.75 -9.33
CA ASP A 17 -19.32 1.94 -10.52
C ASP A 17 -17.96 2.05 -11.25
N GLN A 18 -17.36 0.94 -11.61
CA GLN A 18 -16.07 0.84 -12.30
C GLN A 18 -15.96 1.78 -13.54
N PRO A 19 -16.97 1.85 -14.45
CA PRO A 19 -16.92 2.75 -15.60
C PRO A 19 -16.91 4.23 -15.21
N VAL A 20 -17.63 4.61 -14.13
CA VAL A 20 -17.69 5.98 -13.62
C VAL A 20 -16.35 6.36 -13.00
N ARG A 21 -15.78 5.48 -12.16
CA ARG A 21 -14.46 5.66 -11.54
C ARG A 21 -13.40 5.88 -12.63
N LYS A 22 -13.37 5.04 -13.67
CA LYS A 22 -12.42 5.16 -14.78
C LYS A 22 -12.58 6.49 -15.54
N ARG A 23 -13.81 6.88 -15.89
CA ARG A 23 -14.05 8.16 -16.61
C ARG A 23 -13.64 9.36 -15.78
N LEU A 24 -14.04 9.40 -14.51
CA LEU A 24 -13.77 10.53 -13.64
C LEU A 24 -12.27 10.63 -13.30
N GLY A 25 -11.63 9.50 -13.02
CA GLY A 25 -10.19 9.42 -12.77
C GLY A 25 -9.37 9.89 -13.97
N THR A 26 -9.68 9.39 -15.17
CA THR A 26 -9.00 9.81 -16.42
C THR A 26 -9.21 11.31 -16.70
N PHE A 27 -10.43 11.82 -16.53
CA PHE A 27 -10.72 13.23 -16.70
C PHE A 27 -9.95 14.10 -15.71
N ALA A 28 -9.95 13.72 -14.42
CA ALA A 28 -9.24 14.46 -13.38
C ALA A 28 -7.72 14.49 -13.66
N SER A 29 -7.13 13.36 -14.03
CA SER A 29 -5.72 13.29 -14.39
C SER A 29 -5.40 14.14 -15.62
N ALA A 30 -6.25 14.10 -16.66
CA ALA A 30 -6.05 14.91 -17.87
C ALA A 30 -6.13 16.43 -17.57
N VAL A 31 -7.07 16.84 -16.71
CA VAL A 31 -7.17 18.24 -16.25
C VAL A 31 -5.89 18.66 -15.52
N GLY A 32 -5.35 17.80 -14.65
CA GLY A 32 -4.12 18.10 -13.94
C GLY A 32 -2.91 18.23 -14.83
N VAL A 33 -2.69 17.24 -15.69
CA VAL A 33 -1.57 17.27 -16.66
C VAL A 33 -1.67 18.52 -17.54
N GLY A 34 -2.85 18.79 -18.09
CA GLY A 34 -3.07 19.98 -18.93
C GLY A 34 -2.82 21.29 -18.17
N THR A 35 -3.24 21.38 -16.92
CA THR A 35 -3.02 22.56 -16.09
C THR A 35 -1.54 22.73 -15.74
N ASN A 36 -0.83 21.66 -15.36
CA ASN A 36 0.59 21.72 -15.05
C ASN A 36 1.43 22.11 -16.28
N ILE A 37 1.12 21.59 -17.45
CA ILE A 37 1.76 21.98 -18.72
C ILE A 37 1.49 23.48 -19.01
N LEU A 38 0.24 23.92 -18.89
CA LEU A 38 -0.13 25.32 -19.15
C LEU A 38 0.58 26.29 -18.19
N LEU A 39 0.60 25.95 -16.88
CA LEU A 39 1.32 26.75 -15.89
C LEU A 39 2.82 26.77 -16.15
N SER A 40 3.43 25.63 -16.49
CA SER A 40 4.85 25.56 -16.82
C SER A 40 5.19 26.44 -18.03
N LEU A 41 4.47 26.30 -19.15
CA LEU A 41 4.68 27.10 -20.36
C LEU A 41 4.54 28.59 -20.08
N THR A 42 3.48 28.99 -19.36
CA THR A 42 3.25 30.40 -19.00
C THR A 42 4.40 30.94 -18.16
N LYS A 43 4.84 30.17 -17.16
CA LYS A 43 5.94 30.58 -16.27
C LYS A 43 7.28 30.61 -16.99
N VAL A 44 7.58 29.65 -17.88
CA VAL A 44 8.81 29.67 -18.70
C VAL A 44 8.86 30.94 -19.56
N ILE A 45 7.79 31.23 -20.30
CA ILE A 45 7.73 32.41 -21.17
C ILE A 45 7.93 33.70 -20.36
N ILE A 46 7.21 33.83 -19.26
CA ILE A 46 7.28 35.06 -18.44
C ILE A 46 8.59 35.13 -17.66
N GLY A 47 9.10 34.02 -17.12
CA GLY A 47 10.38 33.94 -16.42
C GLY A 47 11.54 34.34 -17.32
N THR A 48 11.56 33.88 -18.56
CA THR A 48 12.59 34.26 -19.55
C THR A 48 12.46 35.73 -19.98
N LEU A 49 11.24 36.22 -20.21
CA LEU A 49 11.01 37.63 -20.58
C LEU A 49 11.34 38.62 -19.47
N THR A 50 11.13 38.22 -18.21
CA THR A 50 11.40 39.08 -17.03
C THR A 50 12.78 38.86 -16.42
N GLY A 51 13.51 37.82 -16.85
CA GLY A 51 14.76 37.39 -16.24
C GLY A 51 14.63 36.88 -14.80
N SER A 52 13.40 36.48 -14.38
CA SER A 52 13.11 36.04 -13.02
C SER A 52 13.50 34.56 -12.83
N LEU A 53 14.59 34.31 -12.10
CA LEU A 53 15.03 32.97 -11.74
C LEU A 53 13.99 32.23 -10.89
N ALA A 54 13.30 32.92 -9.98
CA ALA A 54 12.26 32.33 -9.14
C ALA A 54 11.10 31.81 -9.96
N VAL A 55 10.60 32.58 -10.95
CA VAL A 55 9.51 32.13 -11.84
C VAL A 55 9.97 31.00 -12.75
N THR A 56 11.23 31.04 -13.21
CA THR A 56 11.79 29.95 -14.05
C THR A 56 11.95 28.66 -13.23
N ALA A 57 12.43 28.74 -11.99
CA ALA A 57 12.53 27.59 -11.09
C ALA A 57 11.16 26.97 -10.81
N ASP A 58 10.16 27.78 -10.54
CA ASP A 58 8.77 27.33 -10.33
C ASP A 58 8.13 26.74 -11.62
N ALA A 59 8.55 27.21 -12.80
CA ALA A 59 8.18 26.60 -14.08
C ALA A 59 8.76 25.19 -14.26
N VAL A 60 10.03 25.00 -13.88
CA VAL A 60 10.68 23.68 -13.90
C VAL A 60 9.99 22.72 -12.93
N ASN A 61 9.57 23.18 -11.76
CA ASN A 61 8.78 22.39 -10.82
C ASN A 61 7.49 21.87 -11.46
N ASN A 62 6.67 22.74 -12.05
CA ASN A 62 5.44 22.33 -12.73
C ASN A 62 5.68 21.40 -13.93
N LEU A 63 6.82 21.54 -14.62
CA LEU A 63 7.19 20.61 -15.69
C LEU A 63 7.53 19.23 -15.15
N SER A 64 8.20 19.16 -14.01
CA SER A 64 8.50 17.90 -13.32
C SER A 64 7.22 17.21 -12.83
N ASP A 65 6.25 17.96 -12.30
CA ASP A 65 4.91 17.44 -11.93
C ASP A 65 4.18 16.86 -13.14
N ALA A 66 4.25 17.55 -14.29
CA ALA A 66 3.69 17.05 -15.54
C ALA A 66 4.39 15.76 -15.99
N ALA A 67 5.72 15.68 -15.88
CA ALA A 67 6.48 14.49 -16.20
C ALA A 67 6.09 13.31 -15.28
N GLY A 68 5.99 13.55 -13.96
CA GLY A 68 5.51 12.58 -12.99
C GLY A 68 4.11 12.06 -13.32
N SER A 69 3.19 12.95 -13.69
CA SER A 69 1.83 12.60 -14.13
C SER A 69 1.83 11.75 -15.41
N ILE A 70 2.73 12.03 -16.35
CA ILE A 70 2.89 11.24 -17.59
C ILE A 70 3.43 9.85 -17.25
N VAL A 71 4.45 9.75 -16.39
CA VAL A 71 4.99 8.46 -15.93
C VAL A 71 3.90 7.64 -15.28
N SER A 72 3.12 8.23 -14.37
CA SER A 72 1.98 7.55 -13.72
C SER A 72 0.95 7.05 -14.75
N LEU A 73 0.57 7.89 -15.73
CA LEU A 73 -0.38 7.51 -16.79
C LEU A 73 0.14 6.34 -17.64
N ILE A 74 1.41 6.36 -18.00
CA ILE A 74 2.06 5.27 -18.75
C ILE A 74 2.07 4.00 -17.92
N SER A 75 2.45 4.09 -16.65
CA SER A 75 2.52 2.96 -15.73
C SER A 75 1.16 2.28 -15.57
N VAL A 76 0.07 3.05 -15.36
CA VAL A 76 -1.30 2.53 -15.28
C VAL A 76 -1.71 1.84 -16.58
N ARG A 77 -1.36 2.41 -17.76
CA ARG A 77 -1.65 1.76 -19.04
C ARG A 77 -0.90 0.46 -19.25
N VAL A 78 0.38 0.43 -18.88
CA VAL A 78 1.20 -0.79 -18.99
C VAL A 78 0.73 -1.85 -17.99
N ALA A 79 0.36 -1.45 -16.77
CA ALA A 79 -0.19 -2.34 -15.75
C ALA A 79 -1.46 -3.08 -16.20
N GLN A 80 -2.24 -2.47 -17.11
CA GLN A 80 -3.46 -3.08 -17.67
C GLN A 80 -3.19 -4.11 -18.78
N LYS A 81 -1.93 -4.29 -19.23
CA LYS A 81 -1.62 -5.32 -20.21
C LYS A 81 -1.98 -6.72 -19.66
N PRO A 82 -2.51 -7.61 -20.52
CA PRO A 82 -2.78 -8.97 -20.11
C PRO A 82 -1.48 -9.70 -19.75
N ILE A 83 -1.64 -10.85 -19.12
CA ILE A 83 -0.55 -11.79 -18.86
C ILE A 83 0.09 -12.23 -20.19
N ASP A 84 1.40 -12.38 -20.18
CA ASP A 84 2.18 -12.92 -21.31
C ASP A 84 3.19 -13.96 -20.81
N ARG A 85 4.02 -14.49 -21.72
CA ARG A 85 5.01 -15.53 -21.37
C ARG A 85 6.13 -15.03 -20.46
N GLU A 86 6.45 -13.74 -20.53
CA GLU A 86 7.51 -13.12 -19.73
C GLU A 86 6.96 -12.69 -18.36
N HIS A 87 5.66 -12.36 -18.28
CA HIS A 87 4.98 -11.88 -17.07
C HIS A 87 3.72 -12.72 -16.78
N PRO A 88 3.87 -13.97 -16.26
CA PRO A 88 2.74 -14.87 -16.01
C PRO A 88 1.74 -14.34 -14.99
N PHE A 89 2.18 -13.47 -14.07
CA PHE A 89 1.32 -12.80 -13.08
C PHE A 89 0.83 -11.42 -13.54
N GLY A 90 1.16 -11.02 -14.79
CA GLY A 90 0.78 -9.76 -15.39
C GLY A 90 1.71 -8.60 -15.05
N HIS A 91 1.33 -7.42 -15.50
CA HIS A 91 2.16 -6.21 -15.47
C HIS A 91 1.74 -5.23 -14.36
N GLY A 92 0.88 -5.63 -13.42
CA GLY A 92 0.29 -4.72 -12.42
C GLY A 92 1.33 -3.98 -11.55
N ARG A 93 2.42 -4.65 -11.18
CA ARG A 93 3.51 -4.05 -10.36
C ARG A 93 4.21 -2.86 -11.03
N ILE A 94 4.04 -2.67 -12.34
CA ILE A 94 4.60 -1.50 -13.04
C ILE A 94 3.99 -0.19 -12.53
N GLU A 95 2.78 -0.22 -11.96
CA GLU A 95 2.18 0.94 -11.33
C GLU A 95 2.96 1.35 -10.06
N TYR A 96 3.40 0.38 -9.27
CA TYR A 96 4.25 0.62 -8.09
C TYR A 96 5.64 1.13 -8.48
N LEU A 97 6.24 0.57 -9.54
CA LEU A 97 7.51 1.05 -10.08
C LEU A 97 7.41 2.47 -10.64
N GLY A 98 6.29 2.81 -11.29
CA GLY A 98 6.01 4.16 -11.74
C GLY A 98 5.91 5.15 -10.58
N ALA A 99 5.16 4.80 -9.53
CA ALA A 99 5.04 5.61 -8.33
C ALA A 99 6.40 5.77 -7.60
N LEU A 100 7.21 4.70 -7.54
CA LEU A 100 8.58 4.75 -7.03
C LEU A 100 9.45 5.74 -7.84
N GLY A 101 9.36 5.70 -9.17
CA GLY A 101 10.04 6.64 -10.06
C GLY A 101 9.63 8.09 -9.80
N VAL A 102 8.34 8.36 -9.60
CA VAL A 102 7.83 9.69 -9.22
C VAL A 102 8.37 10.12 -7.86
N GLY A 103 8.35 9.24 -6.86
CA GLY A 103 8.93 9.50 -5.54
C GLY A 103 10.42 9.85 -5.61
N ALA A 104 11.20 9.15 -6.45
CA ALA A 104 12.61 9.46 -6.67
C ALA A 104 12.80 10.86 -7.32
N LEU A 105 11.96 11.23 -8.28
CA LEU A 105 11.97 12.59 -8.85
C LEU A 105 11.67 13.65 -7.80
N ILE A 106 10.69 13.44 -6.92
CA ILE A 106 10.37 14.34 -5.82
C ILE A 106 11.58 14.50 -4.88
N LEU A 107 12.31 13.42 -4.57
CA LEU A 107 13.54 13.50 -3.76
C LEU A 107 14.62 14.33 -4.44
N VAL A 108 14.86 14.12 -5.74
CA VAL A 108 15.85 14.94 -6.50
C VAL A 108 15.47 16.41 -6.45
N MET A 109 14.19 16.74 -6.67
CA MET A 109 13.72 18.14 -6.59
C MET A 109 13.86 18.72 -5.18
N GLY A 110 13.55 17.95 -4.15
CA GLY A 110 13.72 18.36 -2.76
C GLY A 110 15.19 18.66 -2.42
N LEU A 111 16.14 17.84 -2.92
CA LEU A 111 17.59 18.10 -2.76
C LEU A 111 18.06 19.36 -3.51
N GLU A 112 17.58 19.59 -4.72
CA GLU A 112 17.86 20.80 -5.48
C GLU A 112 17.33 22.06 -4.76
N LEU A 113 16.10 21.98 -4.21
CA LEU A 113 15.50 23.07 -3.45
C LEU A 113 16.27 23.31 -2.14
N LEU A 114 16.71 22.26 -1.45
CA LEU A 114 17.56 22.36 -0.25
C LEU A 114 18.89 23.03 -0.56
N LYS A 115 19.57 22.63 -1.63
CA LYS A 115 20.82 23.24 -2.11
C LYS A 115 20.61 24.72 -2.43
N SER A 116 19.52 25.05 -3.12
CA SER A 116 19.15 26.44 -3.46
C SER A 116 18.91 27.27 -2.20
N GLY A 117 18.19 26.73 -1.21
CA GLY A 117 17.93 27.38 0.06
C GLY A 117 19.22 27.66 0.85
N VAL A 118 20.11 26.68 0.95
CA VAL A 118 21.43 26.84 1.60
C VAL A 118 22.26 27.89 0.88
N SER A 119 22.30 27.84 -0.45
CA SER A 119 23.02 28.87 -1.26
C SER A 119 22.44 30.27 -1.04
N GLY A 120 21.10 30.38 -0.94
CA GLY A 120 20.43 31.66 -0.66
C GLY A 120 20.74 32.25 0.73
N ILE A 121 21.10 31.41 1.72
CA ILE A 121 21.56 31.86 3.03
C ILE A 121 23.03 32.29 2.98
N ILE A 122 23.89 31.52 2.32
CA ILE A 122 25.35 31.80 2.25
C ILE A 122 25.65 33.01 1.38
N THR A 123 24.97 33.14 0.26
CA THR A 123 25.11 34.22 -0.68
C THR A 123 23.77 34.92 -0.93
N PRO A 124 23.31 35.75 0.02
CA PRO A 124 22.03 36.43 -0.11
C PRO A 124 22.01 37.31 -1.35
N GLN A 125 21.15 37.00 -2.30
CA GLN A 125 20.86 37.87 -3.42
C GLN A 125 19.76 38.83 -3.03
N ALA A 126 19.95 40.12 -3.22
CA ALA A 126 18.93 41.12 -2.99
C ALA A 126 17.77 40.89 -3.95
N MET A 127 16.70 40.22 -3.44
CA MET A 127 15.47 40.05 -4.21
C MET A 127 14.82 41.40 -4.45
N ARG A 128 14.85 41.87 -5.69
CA ARG A 128 14.06 43.03 -6.09
C ARG A 128 12.63 42.60 -6.32
N PHE A 129 11.72 43.16 -5.55
CA PHE A 129 10.30 42.96 -5.78
C PHE A 129 9.91 43.40 -7.18
N ALA A 130 9.25 42.54 -7.91
CA ALA A 130 8.69 42.85 -9.21
C ALA A 130 7.21 42.41 -9.24
N TRP A 131 6.33 43.33 -9.60
CA TRP A 131 4.89 43.07 -9.63
C TRP A 131 4.52 41.93 -10.57
N VAL A 132 5.15 41.81 -11.71
CA VAL A 132 4.79 40.77 -12.71
C VAL A 132 5.08 39.35 -12.19
N PRO A 133 6.30 39.00 -11.69
CA PRO A 133 6.53 37.71 -11.07
C PRO A 133 5.59 37.43 -9.89
N PHE A 134 5.36 38.43 -9.03
CA PHE A 134 4.46 38.28 -7.87
C PHE A 134 3.02 37.92 -8.27
N LEU A 135 2.45 38.61 -9.26
CA LEU A 135 1.09 38.31 -9.76
C LEU A 135 1.01 36.90 -10.38
N ILE A 136 2.08 36.45 -11.03
CA ILE A 136 2.15 35.10 -11.60
C ILE A 136 2.16 34.04 -10.49
N LEU A 137 2.93 34.28 -9.42
CA LEU A 137 2.91 33.38 -8.26
C LEU A 137 1.51 33.32 -7.63
N LEU A 138 0.84 34.46 -7.44
CA LEU A 138 -0.54 34.51 -6.95
C LEU A 138 -1.51 33.75 -7.86
N PHE A 139 -1.40 33.92 -9.17
CA PHE A 139 -2.20 33.17 -10.14
C PHE A 139 -1.95 31.67 -10.04
N SER A 140 -0.68 31.26 -9.93
CA SER A 140 -0.30 29.87 -9.73
C SER A 140 -0.91 29.27 -8.47
N ILE A 141 -0.82 29.99 -7.33
CA ILE A 141 -1.43 29.60 -6.06
C ILE A 141 -2.93 29.40 -6.23
N ALA A 142 -3.64 30.32 -6.89
CA ALA A 142 -5.07 30.23 -7.12
C ALA A 142 -5.44 29.01 -7.97
N VAL A 143 -4.70 28.74 -9.04
CA VAL A 143 -4.94 27.58 -9.93
C VAL A 143 -4.63 26.27 -9.23
N LYS A 144 -3.49 26.15 -8.53
CA LYS A 144 -3.14 24.94 -7.76
C LYS A 144 -4.10 24.72 -6.58
N GLY A 145 -4.56 25.80 -5.93
CA GLY A 145 -5.60 25.74 -4.91
C GLY A 145 -6.92 25.20 -5.46
N ALA A 146 -7.33 25.64 -6.65
CA ALA A 146 -8.52 25.12 -7.31
C ALA A 146 -8.37 23.63 -7.68
N LEU A 147 -7.16 23.20 -8.12
CA LEU A 147 -6.83 21.79 -8.38
C LEU A 147 -6.87 20.95 -7.10
N PHE A 148 -6.33 21.45 -6.00
CA PHE A 148 -6.39 20.79 -4.70
C PHE A 148 -7.84 20.43 -4.31
N PHE A 149 -8.74 21.40 -4.35
CA PHE A 149 -10.15 21.15 -4.04
C PHE A 149 -10.79 20.20 -5.04
N PHE A 150 -10.47 20.33 -6.32
CA PHE A 150 -11.01 19.46 -7.36
C PHE A 150 -10.59 18.01 -7.17
N TYR A 151 -9.30 17.74 -6.96
CA TYR A 151 -8.77 16.41 -6.74
C TYR A 151 -9.28 15.79 -5.43
N ARG A 152 -9.34 16.59 -4.36
CA ARG A 152 -9.87 16.15 -3.07
C ARG A 152 -11.32 15.68 -3.19
N ASP A 153 -12.15 16.49 -3.85
CA ASP A 153 -13.57 16.20 -3.98
C ASP A 153 -13.82 15.03 -4.95
N ALA A 154 -13.10 14.97 -6.08
CA ALA A 154 -13.16 13.84 -7.01
C ALA A 154 -12.64 12.55 -6.37
N GLY A 155 -11.50 12.60 -5.67
CA GLY A 155 -10.91 11.46 -4.99
C GLY A 155 -11.79 10.87 -3.89
N ARG A 156 -12.52 11.73 -3.16
CA ARG A 156 -13.52 11.27 -2.18
C ARG A 156 -14.76 10.66 -2.84
N LEU A 157 -15.19 11.22 -3.97
CA LEU A 157 -16.40 10.79 -4.66
C LEU A 157 -16.27 9.37 -5.24
N ILE A 158 -15.10 9.01 -5.78
CA ILE A 158 -14.85 7.71 -6.40
C ILE A 158 -13.90 6.82 -5.59
N ASP A 159 -13.56 7.21 -4.37
CA ASP A 159 -12.61 6.56 -3.47
C ASP A 159 -11.31 6.17 -4.19
N ALA A 160 -10.67 7.15 -4.84
CA ALA A 160 -9.44 6.97 -5.62
C ALA A 160 -8.24 7.57 -4.88
N ASP A 161 -7.35 6.72 -4.38
CA ASP A 161 -6.17 7.14 -3.62
C ASP A 161 -5.17 7.91 -4.47
N SER A 162 -5.08 7.63 -5.77
CA SER A 162 -4.27 8.41 -6.72
C SER A 162 -4.72 9.88 -6.79
N LEU A 163 -6.02 10.15 -6.78
CA LEU A 163 -6.55 11.52 -6.74
C LEU A 163 -6.38 12.18 -5.37
N LYS A 164 -6.47 11.41 -4.29
CA LYS A 164 -6.18 11.91 -2.94
C LYS A 164 -4.70 12.30 -2.83
N ALA A 165 -3.78 11.50 -3.42
CA ALA A 165 -2.36 11.81 -3.50
C ALA A 165 -2.10 13.08 -4.34
N ALA A 166 -2.68 13.20 -5.54
CA ALA A 166 -2.59 14.39 -6.39
C ALA A 166 -3.15 15.67 -5.72
N SER A 167 -4.16 15.51 -4.84
CA SER A 167 -4.64 16.60 -3.99
C SER A 167 -3.58 17.08 -3.01
N ARG A 168 -2.90 16.16 -2.31
CA ARG A 168 -1.82 16.50 -1.36
C ARG A 168 -0.65 17.17 -2.06
N ASP A 169 -0.28 16.68 -3.24
CA ASP A 169 0.75 17.26 -4.09
C ASP A 169 0.41 18.70 -4.47
N SER A 170 -0.81 18.96 -4.98
CA SER A 170 -1.29 20.31 -5.28
C SER A 170 -1.29 21.24 -4.06
N LEU A 171 -1.55 20.72 -2.85
CA LEU A 171 -1.46 21.50 -1.61
C LEU A 171 -0.01 21.85 -1.27
N SER A 172 0.92 20.90 -1.44
CA SER A 172 2.35 21.13 -1.24
C SER A 172 2.87 22.23 -2.17
N ASP A 173 2.42 22.23 -3.43
CA ASP A 173 2.74 23.28 -4.40
C ASP A 173 2.19 24.66 -3.98
N VAL A 174 0.97 24.71 -3.48
CA VAL A 174 0.37 25.96 -2.94
C VAL A 174 1.21 26.48 -1.79
N LEU A 175 1.63 25.62 -0.86
CA LEU A 175 2.46 26.00 0.29
C LEU A 175 3.84 26.48 -0.16
N ALA A 176 4.49 25.74 -1.06
CA ALA A 176 5.81 26.10 -1.59
C ALA A 176 5.78 27.44 -2.33
N THR A 177 4.83 27.61 -3.26
CA THR A 177 4.70 28.85 -4.03
C THR A 177 4.29 30.04 -3.13
N SER A 178 3.46 29.80 -2.10
CA SER A 178 3.09 30.81 -1.10
C SER A 178 4.29 31.24 -0.26
N ALA A 179 5.18 30.33 0.12
CA ALA A 179 6.41 30.64 0.83
C ALA A 179 7.33 31.54 -0.01
N VAL A 180 7.49 31.25 -1.32
CA VAL A 180 8.24 32.08 -2.26
C VAL A 180 7.60 33.47 -2.43
N ALA A 181 6.28 33.55 -2.58
CA ALA A 181 5.57 34.82 -2.69
C ALA A 181 5.71 35.68 -1.41
N LEU A 182 5.62 35.04 -0.23
CA LEU A 182 5.79 35.69 1.07
C LEU A 182 7.23 36.17 1.28
N SER A 183 8.24 35.34 0.93
CA SER A 183 9.65 35.75 1.04
C SER A 183 9.96 36.96 0.16
N MET A 184 9.34 37.01 -1.03
CA MET A 184 9.49 38.15 -1.95
C MET A 184 8.94 39.46 -1.36
N VAL A 185 7.84 39.39 -0.58
CA VAL A 185 7.26 40.55 0.12
C VAL A 185 8.12 40.95 1.33
N ILE A 186 8.45 39.96 2.19
CA ILE A 186 9.22 40.23 3.43
C ILE A 186 10.64 40.72 3.10
N GLY A 187 11.27 40.19 2.05
CA GLY A 187 12.60 40.58 1.60
C GLY A 187 12.74 42.06 1.24
N GLN A 188 11.61 42.80 1.06
CA GLN A 188 11.64 44.25 0.92
C GLN A 188 11.90 45.01 2.22
N PHE A 189 11.51 44.41 3.34
CA PHE A 189 11.55 45.06 4.65
C PHE A 189 12.70 44.60 5.54
N THR A 190 13.46 43.59 5.11
CA THR A 190 14.55 43.02 5.90
C THR A 190 15.73 42.61 5.02
N ALA A 191 16.96 42.78 5.54
CA ALA A 191 18.18 42.25 4.94
C ALA A 191 18.41 40.75 5.29
N PHE A 192 17.53 40.16 6.10
CA PHE A 192 17.62 38.73 6.47
C PHE A 192 17.28 37.85 5.27
N PRO A 193 18.00 36.74 5.03
CA PRO A 193 17.76 35.83 3.89
C PRO A 193 16.52 34.96 4.09
N VAL A 194 15.34 35.56 4.20
CA VAL A 194 14.06 34.89 4.46
C VAL A 194 13.77 33.84 3.40
N ASP A 195 14.11 34.13 2.15
CA ASP A 195 13.91 33.23 1.01
C ASP A 195 14.68 31.91 1.19
N GLY A 196 15.95 31.98 1.57
CA GLY A 196 16.78 30.80 1.83
C GLY A 196 16.23 29.93 2.95
N VAL A 197 15.79 30.56 4.06
CA VAL A 197 15.21 29.83 5.20
C VAL A 197 13.89 29.17 4.82
N MET A 198 13.00 29.90 4.14
CA MET A 198 11.71 29.34 3.69
C MET A 198 11.91 28.22 2.66
N SER A 199 12.89 28.36 1.75
CA SER A 199 13.24 27.30 0.79
C SER A 199 13.73 26.03 1.49
N ILE A 200 14.51 26.14 2.57
CA ILE A 200 14.95 24.97 3.35
C ILE A 200 13.76 24.29 4.02
N ILE A 201 12.86 25.05 4.65
CA ILE A 201 11.65 24.47 5.30
C ILE A 201 10.81 23.70 4.28
N VAL A 202 10.56 24.31 3.11
CA VAL A 202 9.79 23.64 2.04
C VAL A 202 10.54 22.44 1.50
N ALA A 203 11.86 22.53 1.30
CA ALA A 203 12.69 21.41 0.85
C ALA A 203 12.59 20.20 1.79
N LEU A 204 12.64 20.42 3.10
CA LEU A 204 12.49 19.33 4.09
C LEU A 204 11.10 18.67 4.03
N LEU A 205 10.05 19.46 3.82
CA LEU A 205 8.69 18.90 3.64
C LEU A 205 8.60 18.07 2.35
N VAL A 206 9.15 18.57 1.24
CA VAL A 206 9.19 17.86 -0.05
C VAL A 206 10.00 16.56 0.06
N LEU A 207 11.18 16.62 0.70
CA LEU A 207 12.02 15.44 0.93
C LEU A 207 11.31 14.39 1.78
N LYS A 208 10.61 14.80 2.83
CA LYS A 208 9.81 13.90 3.63
C LYS A 208 8.73 13.23 2.78
N THR A 209 7.96 14.00 2.01
CA THR A 209 6.92 13.44 1.13
C THR A 209 7.50 12.45 0.11
N GLY A 210 8.60 12.80 -0.55
CA GLY A 210 9.29 11.91 -1.49
C GLY A 210 9.79 10.62 -0.83
N PHE A 211 10.35 10.73 0.38
CA PHE A 211 10.80 9.56 1.15
C PHE A 211 9.64 8.64 1.55
N ASP A 212 8.54 9.23 2.04
CA ASP A 212 7.34 8.46 2.44
C ASP A 212 6.78 7.71 1.21
N VAL A 213 6.67 8.36 0.04
CA VAL A 213 6.23 7.70 -1.21
C VAL A 213 7.16 6.55 -1.59
N VAL A 214 8.47 6.76 -1.60
CA VAL A 214 9.44 5.71 -1.94
C VAL A 214 9.34 4.54 -0.99
N ARG A 215 9.27 4.80 0.31
CA ARG A 215 9.15 3.79 1.34
C ARG A 215 7.88 2.96 1.18
N ASP A 216 6.72 3.60 1.03
CA ASP A 216 5.43 2.92 0.88
C ASP A 216 5.42 2.00 -0.35
N GLN A 217 6.01 2.45 -1.48
CA GLN A 217 6.10 1.62 -2.68
C GLN A 217 7.09 0.47 -2.51
N MET A 218 8.21 0.69 -1.83
CA MET A 218 9.18 -0.37 -1.52
C MET A 218 8.55 -1.42 -0.58
N ASP A 219 7.85 -1.00 0.46
CA ASP A 219 7.17 -1.90 1.38
C ASP A 219 6.13 -2.76 0.63
N THR A 220 5.35 -2.16 -0.28
CA THR A 220 4.40 -2.91 -1.14
C THR A 220 5.11 -3.90 -2.06
N LEU A 221 6.21 -3.51 -2.71
CA LEU A 221 6.99 -4.40 -3.58
C LEU A 221 7.65 -5.56 -2.82
N MET A 222 8.05 -5.32 -1.57
CA MET A 222 8.61 -6.35 -0.67
C MET A 222 7.53 -7.31 -0.11
N GLY A 223 6.25 -7.08 -0.40
CA GLY A 223 5.16 -7.93 0.07
C GLY A 223 4.59 -7.50 1.42
N ALA A 224 4.49 -6.20 1.67
CA ALA A 224 3.75 -5.70 2.82
C ALA A 224 2.34 -6.30 2.89
N LYS A 225 1.83 -6.48 4.11
CA LYS A 225 0.52 -7.07 4.38
C LYS A 225 -0.55 -6.42 3.50
N THR A 226 -1.14 -7.24 2.65
CA THR A 226 -2.30 -6.85 1.82
C THR A 226 -3.52 -6.57 2.70
N ASN A 227 -4.54 -5.96 2.12
CA ASN A 227 -5.76 -5.55 2.80
C ASN A 227 -6.28 -6.63 3.78
N PRO A 228 -6.29 -6.38 5.11
CA PRO A 228 -6.76 -7.34 6.10
C PRO A 228 -8.20 -7.79 5.88
N GLU A 229 -9.02 -6.93 5.27
CA GLU A 229 -10.41 -7.24 4.93
C GLU A 229 -10.52 -8.36 3.91
N LEU A 230 -9.62 -8.42 2.93
CA LEU A 230 -9.59 -9.51 1.96
C LEU A 230 -9.29 -10.86 2.63
N GLY A 231 -8.35 -10.88 3.58
CA GLY A 231 -8.05 -12.08 4.36
C GLY A 231 -9.25 -12.55 5.18
N ARG A 232 -9.92 -11.64 5.88
CA ARG A 232 -11.15 -11.97 6.63
C ARG A 232 -12.27 -12.52 5.74
N GLN A 233 -12.46 -11.95 4.56
CA GLN A 233 -13.46 -12.42 3.60
C GLN A 233 -13.18 -13.84 3.11
N ILE A 234 -11.91 -14.16 2.81
CA ILE A 234 -11.49 -15.50 2.40
C ILE A 234 -11.83 -16.51 3.50
N ILE A 235 -11.37 -16.24 4.73
CA ILE A 235 -11.62 -17.12 5.88
C ILE A 235 -13.12 -17.26 6.16
N ALA A 236 -13.89 -16.16 6.13
CA ALA A 236 -15.34 -16.20 6.35
C ALA A 236 -16.08 -17.00 5.27
N MET A 237 -15.60 -17.01 4.04
CA MET A 237 -16.20 -17.83 2.96
C MET A 237 -15.87 -19.31 3.16
N LEU A 238 -14.64 -19.66 3.54
CA LEU A 238 -14.24 -21.04 3.81
C LEU A 238 -14.99 -21.64 4.99
N ASN A 239 -15.22 -20.89 6.04
CA ASN A 239 -15.97 -21.29 7.22
C ASN A 239 -17.47 -21.59 6.94
N GLN A 240 -17.95 -21.37 5.71
CA GLN A 240 -19.32 -21.75 5.31
C GLN A 240 -19.43 -23.21 4.85
N TYR A 241 -18.31 -23.90 4.67
CA TYR A 241 -18.27 -25.30 4.27
C TYR A 241 -18.13 -26.18 5.50
N ASP A 242 -19.13 -27.03 5.77
CA ASP A 242 -19.19 -27.90 6.96
C ASP A 242 -18.02 -28.89 7.02
N GLU A 243 -17.45 -29.25 5.86
CA GLU A 243 -16.34 -30.20 5.74
C GLU A 243 -14.98 -29.57 6.07
N ILE A 244 -14.89 -28.25 6.12
CA ILE A 244 -13.68 -27.51 6.51
C ILE A 244 -13.77 -27.22 8.00
N LEU A 245 -12.87 -27.84 8.76
CA LEU A 245 -12.86 -27.82 10.22
C LEU A 245 -12.06 -26.63 10.77
N GLY A 246 -11.09 -26.17 10.02
CA GLY A 246 -10.24 -25.04 10.36
C GLY A 246 -9.48 -24.50 9.15
N THR A 247 -8.93 -23.31 9.29
CA THR A 247 -8.09 -22.69 8.24
C THR A 247 -6.89 -21.98 8.88
N HIS A 248 -5.74 -22.12 8.26
CA HIS A 248 -4.48 -21.49 8.69
C HIS A 248 -3.58 -21.16 7.50
N ASP A 249 -2.43 -20.51 7.73
CA ASP A 249 -1.40 -20.20 6.74
C ASP A 249 -1.91 -19.43 5.51
N LEU A 250 -2.81 -18.47 5.75
CA LEU A 250 -3.26 -17.60 4.66
C LEU A 250 -2.13 -16.71 4.17
N MET A 251 -1.74 -16.88 2.92
CA MET A 251 -0.81 -16.01 2.21
C MET A 251 -1.51 -15.32 1.05
N ILE A 252 -1.33 -14.00 0.94
CA ILE A 252 -1.86 -13.19 -0.15
C ILE A 252 -0.70 -12.45 -0.81
N HIS A 253 -0.46 -12.77 -2.08
CA HIS A 253 0.56 -12.14 -2.90
C HIS A 253 -0.04 -11.06 -3.79
N ASP A 254 0.47 -9.83 -3.66
CA ASP A 254 0.06 -8.70 -4.48
C ASP A 254 0.95 -8.58 -5.73
N TYR A 255 0.32 -8.59 -6.89
CA TYR A 255 0.95 -8.38 -8.20
C TYR A 255 0.48 -7.09 -8.88
N GLY A 256 -0.12 -6.18 -8.13
CA GLY A 256 -0.61 -4.89 -8.61
C GLY A 256 -2.10 -4.68 -8.34
N PRO A 257 -2.62 -3.47 -8.54
CA PRO A 257 -3.99 -3.12 -8.22
C PRO A 257 -5.01 -4.08 -8.85
N GLY A 258 -5.77 -4.77 -7.99
CA GLY A 258 -6.78 -5.75 -8.40
C GLY A 258 -6.20 -7.08 -8.93
N ARG A 259 -4.94 -7.40 -8.63
CA ARG A 259 -4.27 -8.64 -9.02
C ARG A 259 -3.56 -9.26 -7.82
N CYS A 260 -4.30 -10.05 -7.06
CA CYS A 260 -3.75 -10.84 -5.97
C CYS A 260 -3.88 -12.33 -6.30
N VAL A 261 -3.00 -13.14 -5.69
CA VAL A 261 -3.08 -14.60 -5.67
C VAL A 261 -3.01 -15.01 -4.21
N ALA A 262 -3.89 -15.90 -3.79
CA ALA A 262 -3.94 -16.36 -2.41
C ALA A 262 -3.64 -17.87 -2.34
N SER A 263 -3.06 -18.30 -1.22
CA SER A 263 -3.03 -19.69 -0.78
C SER A 263 -3.43 -19.77 0.69
N ILE A 264 -4.12 -20.82 1.05
CA ILE A 264 -4.57 -21.07 2.42
C ILE A 264 -4.60 -22.58 2.67
N HIS A 265 -4.40 -22.99 3.91
CA HIS A 265 -4.55 -24.34 4.34
C HIS A 265 -5.95 -24.54 4.92
N ALA A 266 -6.55 -25.72 4.65
CA ALA A 266 -7.86 -26.12 5.15
C ALA A 266 -7.76 -27.48 5.84
N GLU A 267 -8.09 -27.50 7.12
CA GLU A 267 -8.16 -28.72 7.91
C GLU A 267 -9.44 -29.49 7.56
N VAL A 268 -9.29 -30.78 7.25
CA VAL A 268 -10.41 -31.69 6.93
C VAL A 268 -10.26 -32.99 7.72
N SER A 269 -11.34 -33.75 7.88
CA SER A 269 -11.25 -35.03 8.55
C SER A 269 -10.38 -36.03 7.80
N ALA A 270 -9.43 -36.66 8.47
CA ALA A 270 -8.56 -37.71 7.91
C ALA A 270 -9.36 -38.94 7.44
N ASP A 271 -10.54 -39.18 8.00
CA ASP A 271 -11.44 -40.31 7.63
C ASP A 271 -12.35 -39.93 6.45
N ALA A 272 -12.32 -38.71 5.96
CA ALA A 272 -13.18 -38.28 4.86
C ALA A 272 -12.76 -38.91 3.51
N ASN A 273 -13.72 -39.08 2.62
CA ASN A 273 -13.44 -39.56 1.27
C ASN A 273 -12.70 -38.49 0.48
N LEU A 274 -11.46 -38.78 0.06
CA LEU A 274 -10.58 -37.84 -0.64
C LEU A 274 -11.22 -37.20 -1.88
N VAL A 275 -12.01 -37.97 -2.67
CA VAL A 275 -12.68 -37.47 -3.86
C VAL A 275 -13.78 -36.48 -3.50
N ALA A 276 -14.56 -36.79 -2.45
CA ALA A 276 -15.61 -35.89 -1.98
C ALA A 276 -15.04 -34.59 -1.42
N ILE A 277 -13.95 -34.67 -0.66
CA ILE A 277 -13.27 -33.49 -0.13
C ILE A 277 -12.69 -32.63 -1.28
N HIS A 278 -12.08 -33.27 -2.28
CA HIS A 278 -11.56 -32.54 -3.46
C HIS A 278 -12.66 -31.72 -4.16
N GLU A 279 -13.87 -32.30 -4.31
CA GLU A 279 -15.02 -31.59 -4.90
C GLU A 279 -15.47 -30.38 -4.05
N VAL A 280 -15.41 -30.50 -2.72
CA VAL A 280 -15.68 -29.37 -1.80
C VAL A 280 -14.65 -28.25 -1.98
N ILE A 281 -13.37 -28.61 -1.99
CA ILE A 281 -12.27 -27.66 -2.16
C ILE A 281 -12.34 -26.97 -3.52
N ASP A 282 -12.54 -27.69 -4.62
CA ASP A 282 -12.70 -27.11 -5.97
C ASP A 282 -13.86 -26.11 -6.02
N ARG A 283 -14.96 -26.44 -5.34
CA ARG A 283 -16.11 -25.53 -5.23
C ARG A 283 -15.74 -24.28 -4.43
N ALA A 284 -15.08 -24.44 -3.30
CA ALA A 284 -14.65 -23.33 -2.45
C ALA A 284 -13.68 -22.40 -3.20
N GLU A 285 -12.67 -22.95 -3.89
CA GLU A 285 -11.74 -22.18 -4.75
C GLU A 285 -12.50 -21.42 -5.84
N SER A 286 -13.44 -22.06 -6.51
CA SER A 286 -14.26 -21.45 -7.57
C SER A 286 -15.16 -20.33 -7.04
N ASP A 287 -15.80 -20.52 -5.88
CA ASP A 287 -16.71 -19.55 -5.28
C ASP A 287 -15.95 -18.32 -4.80
N ILE A 288 -14.82 -18.51 -4.11
CA ILE A 288 -13.93 -17.42 -3.67
C ILE A 288 -13.37 -16.68 -4.89
N SER A 289 -12.87 -17.42 -5.89
CA SER A 289 -12.30 -16.78 -7.09
C SER A 289 -13.32 -15.94 -7.84
N ARG A 290 -14.58 -16.36 -7.90
CA ARG A 290 -15.68 -15.61 -8.53
C ARG A 290 -16.10 -14.40 -7.71
N ALA A 291 -16.22 -14.55 -6.40
CA ALA A 291 -16.70 -13.49 -5.51
C ALA A 291 -15.67 -12.38 -5.33
N LEU A 292 -14.39 -12.73 -5.14
CA LEU A 292 -13.31 -11.80 -4.81
C LEU A 292 -12.43 -11.44 -6.02
N HIS A 293 -12.63 -12.07 -7.17
CA HIS A 293 -11.85 -11.91 -8.41
C HIS A 293 -10.35 -12.18 -8.22
N ILE A 294 -9.99 -13.15 -7.37
CA ILE A 294 -8.62 -13.58 -7.12
C ILE A 294 -8.48 -15.09 -7.35
N PRO A 295 -7.40 -15.57 -7.97
CA PRO A 295 -7.03 -16.98 -7.91
C PRO A 295 -6.66 -17.36 -6.47
N ILE A 296 -7.17 -18.49 -6.01
CA ILE A 296 -6.81 -19.06 -4.71
C ILE A 296 -6.48 -20.55 -4.89
N CYS A 297 -5.51 -21.02 -4.12
CA CYS A 297 -5.18 -22.42 -3.98
C CYS A 297 -5.38 -22.81 -2.51
N ILE A 298 -6.13 -23.89 -2.27
CA ILE A 298 -6.44 -24.40 -0.94
C ILE A 298 -5.69 -25.72 -0.75
N HIS A 299 -4.71 -25.71 0.17
CA HIS A 299 -4.04 -26.92 0.59
C HIS A 299 -4.91 -27.70 1.57
N ILE A 300 -4.95 -29.02 1.45
CA ILE A 300 -5.76 -29.89 2.32
C ILE A 300 -4.88 -30.49 3.40
N ASP A 301 -5.19 -30.23 4.67
CA ASP A 301 -4.53 -30.83 5.82
C ASP A 301 -5.48 -31.82 6.55
N PRO A 302 -5.26 -33.14 6.37
CA PRO A 302 -6.06 -34.15 7.04
C PRO A 302 -5.74 -34.20 8.52
N ILE A 303 -6.72 -33.92 9.39
CA ILE A 303 -6.61 -34.02 10.85
C ILE A 303 -7.44 -35.15 11.42
N VAL A 304 -6.95 -35.78 12.48
CA VAL A 304 -7.69 -36.83 13.23
C VAL A 304 -8.68 -36.14 14.15
N VAL A 305 -9.95 -36.45 13.97
CA VAL A 305 -11.07 -35.86 14.73
C VAL A 305 -11.75 -36.93 15.59
N GLY A 306 -12.09 -36.59 16.82
CA GLY A 306 -12.84 -37.47 17.73
C GLY A 306 -11.98 -38.56 18.36
N ASP A 307 -10.68 -38.54 18.23
CA ASP A 307 -9.76 -39.36 19.02
C ASP A 307 -9.46 -38.67 20.36
N PRO A 308 -9.87 -39.25 21.51
CA PRO A 308 -9.72 -38.64 22.82
C PRO A 308 -8.26 -38.28 23.17
N ILE A 309 -7.26 -38.99 22.59
CA ILE A 309 -5.85 -38.73 22.84
C ILE A 309 -5.42 -37.44 22.11
N PHE A 310 -5.77 -37.32 20.81
CA PHE A 310 -5.49 -36.12 20.02
C PHE A 310 -6.18 -34.89 20.61
N ASP A 311 -7.48 -35.01 20.91
CA ASP A 311 -8.28 -33.93 21.49
C ASP A 311 -7.70 -33.45 22.84
N SER A 312 -7.27 -34.40 23.70
CA SER A 312 -6.65 -34.08 24.99
C SER A 312 -5.30 -33.37 24.84
N ILE A 313 -4.45 -33.82 23.91
CA ILE A 313 -3.15 -33.20 23.66
C ILE A 313 -3.34 -31.79 23.11
N THR A 314 -4.22 -31.63 22.11
CA THR A 314 -4.52 -30.34 21.48
C THR A 314 -5.07 -29.34 22.51
N ALA A 315 -6.06 -29.75 23.32
CA ALA A 315 -6.62 -28.90 24.35
C ALA A 315 -5.58 -28.51 25.40
N HIS A 316 -4.71 -29.45 25.81
CA HIS A 316 -3.67 -29.20 26.81
C HIS A 316 -2.62 -28.20 26.29
N PHE A 317 -2.16 -28.38 25.05
CA PHE A 317 -1.17 -27.48 24.45
C PHE A 317 -1.76 -26.09 24.18
N ASN A 318 -2.98 -26.00 23.65
CA ASN A 318 -3.65 -24.72 23.44
C ASN A 318 -3.90 -23.97 24.76
N HIS A 319 -4.20 -24.69 25.84
CA HIS A 319 -4.31 -24.06 27.17
C HIS A 319 -2.99 -23.46 27.65
N ILE A 320 -1.88 -24.16 27.43
CA ILE A 320 -0.54 -23.67 27.79
C ILE A 320 -0.19 -22.43 26.96
N LEU A 321 -0.41 -22.47 25.65
CA LEU A 321 -0.08 -21.39 24.73
C LEU A 321 -0.90 -20.13 25.00
N SER A 322 -2.20 -20.26 25.20
CA SER A 322 -3.10 -19.13 25.43
C SER A 322 -2.82 -18.35 26.72
N GLN A 323 -2.15 -18.99 27.72
CA GLN A 323 -1.75 -18.33 28.95
C GLN A 323 -0.56 -17.37 28.75
N GLN A 324 0.30 -17.63 27.79
CA GLN A 324 1.51 -16.84 27.56
C GLN A 324 1.37 -15.86 26.39
N TYR A 325 0.72 -16.31 25.33
CA TYR A 325 0.53 -15.54 24.12
C TYR A 325 -0.94 -15.69 23.65
N PRO A 326 -1.82 -14.74 23.98
CA PRO A 326 -3.18 -14.74 23.45
C PRO A 326 -3.19 -14.84 21.92
N GLY A 327 -4.01 -15.73 21.38
CA GLY A 327 -4.10 -15.97 19.93
C GLY A 327 -3.18 -17.06 19.39
N THR A 328 -2.21 -17.57 20.17
CA THR A 328 -1.42 -18.77 19.79
C THR A 328 -2.23 -20.05 19.96
N HIS A 329 -2.12 -20.93 18.98
CA HIS A 329 -2.72 -22.26 19.02
C HIS A 329 -1.89 -23.25 18.19
N ILE A 330 -2.08 -24.54 18.45
CA ILE A 330 -1.51 -25.59 17.61
C ILE A 330 -2.47 -26.00 16.52
N HIS A 331 -1.92 -26.41 15.38
CA HIS A 331 -2.67 -27.03 14.29
C HIS A 331 -1.85 -28.16 13.66
N ASP A 332 -2.45 -28.94 12.77
CA ASP A 332 -1.85 -30.07 12.05
C ASP A 332 -1.15 -31.11 12.97
N LEU A 333 -1.77 -31.42 14.13
CA LEU A 333 -1.18 -32.39 15.05
C LEU A 333 -1.25 -33.81 14.47
N ARG A 334 -0.07 -34.42 14.34
CA ARG A 334 0.12 -35.81 13.91
C ARG A 334 0.94 -36.59 14.91
N MET A 335 0.57 -37.83 15.15
CA MET A 335 1.31 -38.77 15.99
C MET A 335 2.05 -39.77 15.12
N VAL A 336 3.37 -39.70 15.08
CA VAL A 336 4.21 -40.59 14.27
C VAL A 336 4.92 -41.60 15.19
N PRO A 337 4.45 -42.87 15.24
CA PRO A 337 5.05 -43.89 16.09
C PRO A 337 6.47 -44.26 15.62
N GLY A 338 7.41 -44.38 16.59
CA GLY A 338 8.74 -44.91 16.42
C GLY A 338 8.96 -46.13 17.34
N GLU A 339 10.17 -46.73 17.30
CA GLU A 339 10.44 -47.97 18.10
C GLU A 339 10.27 -47.75 19.62
N ASN A 340 10.80 -46.65 20.17
CA ASN A 340 10.75 -46.34 21.59
C ASN A 340 10.19 -44.95 21.93
N VAL A 341 9.74 -44.23 20.90
CA VAL A 341 9.25 -42.84 21.01
C VAL A 341 8.00 -42.68 20.15
N VAL A 342 7.17 -41.70 20.45
CA VAL A 342 6.09 -41.23 19.61
C VAL A 342 6.36 -39.76 19.34
N ASN A 343 6.57 -39.41 18.08
CA ASN A 343 6.75 -38.02 17.70
C ASN A 343 5.40 -37.35 17.57
N LEU A 344 5.20 -36.29 18.34
CA LEU A 344 4.10 -35.34 18.17
C LEU A 344 4.60 -34.27 17.21
N VAL A 345 4.15 -34.35 15.97
CA VAL A 345 4.49 -33.38 14.91
C VAL A 345 3.32 -32.44 14.81
N PHE A 346 3.55 -31.16 14.99
CA PHE A 346 2.51 -30.14 14.93
C PHE A 346 3.10 -28.76 14.69
N ASP A 347 2.28 -27.87 14.21
CA ASP A 347 2.63 -26.48 13.92
C ASP A 347 2.02 -25.57 14.99
N VAL A 348 2.69 -24.45 15.26
CA VAL A 348 2.26 -23.45 16.25
C VAL A 348 2.14 -22.10 15.56
N ALA A 349 0.92 -21.63 15.42
CA ALA A 349 0.66 -20.26 14.94
C ALA A 349 1.04 -19.27 16.04
N VAL A 350 2.05 -18.43 15.75
CA VAL A 350 2.53 -17.40 16.68
C VAL A 350 2.36 -16.01 16.08
N PRO A 351 2.06 -14.99 16.90
CA PRO A 351 2.02 -13.62 16.42
C PRO A 351 3.42 -13.14 15.98
N PRO A 352 3.52 -12.20 15.00
CA PRO A 352 4.81 -11.71 14.48
C PRO A 352 5.74 -11.09 15.52
N GLU A 353 5.21 -10.70 16.67
CA GLU A 353 5.96 -10.15 17.82
C GLU A 353 6.73 -11.23 18.58
N CYS A 354 6.37 -12.50 18.44
CA CYS A 354 7.02 -13.63 19.08
C CYS A 354 8.34 -13.95 18.38
N LYS A 355 9.44 -13.30 18.80
CA LYS A 355 10.78 -13.46 18.19
C LYS A 355 11.56 -14.66 18.72
N ASP A 356 11.25 -15.13 19.93
CA ASP A 356 11.96 -16.23 20.56
C ASP A 356 10.95 -17.34 20.93
N THR A 357 11.01 -18.42 20.18
CA THR A 357 10.15 -19.60 20.37
C THR A 357 10.77 -20.69 21.24
N ALA A 358 12.04 -20.52 21.64
CA ALA A 358 12.73 -21.53 22.46
C ALA A 358 12.05 -21.80 23.82
N PRO A 359 11.55 -20.80 24.56
CA PRO A 359 10.81 -21.05 25.81
C PRO A 359 9.52 -21.83 25.58
N LEU A 360 8.80 -21.57 24.48
CA LEU A 360 7.58 -22.31 24.10
C LEU A 360 7.92 -23.77 23.78
N THR A 361 8.97 -24.00 22.96
CA THR A 361 9.44 -25.34 22.63
C THR A 361 9.77 -26.15 23.88
N GLU A 362 10.48 -25.56 24.85
CA GLU A 362 10.85 -26.24 26.10
C GLU A 362 9.61 -26.56 26.95
N GLN A 363 8.66 -25.64 27.02
CA GLN A 363 7.43 -25.81 27.80
C GLN A 363 6.53 -26.89 27.19
N LEU A 364 6.27 -26.85 25.89
CA LEU A 364 5.48 -27.87 25.18
C LEU A 364 6.16 -29.24 25.28
N SER A 365 7.48 -29.30 25.13
CA SER A 365 8.23 -30.56 25.29
C SER A 365 8.16 -31.13 26.68
N ARG A 366 8.16 -30.28 27.73
CA ARG A 366 7.95 -30.72 29.10
C ARG A 366 6.55 -31.21 29.35
N ALA A 367 5.55 -30.51 28.82
CA ALA A 367 4.15 -30.89 28.90
C ALA A 367 3.88 -32.23 28.20
N ALA A 368 4.42 -32.43 27.01
CA ALA A 368 4.33 -33.68 26.28
C ALA A 368 4.88 -34.86 27.07
N LYS A 369 6.09 -34.73 27.65
CA LYS A 369 6.73 -35.76 28.47
C LYS A 369 5.96 -36.04 29.77
N ALA A 370 5.25 -35.06 30.31
CA ALA A 370 4.38 -35.26 31.47
C ALA A 370 3.13 -36.10 31.17
N LEU A 371 2.63 -36.02 29.91
CA LEU A 371 1.52 -36.85 29.44
C LEU A 371 1.98 -38.29 29.18
N ASP A 372 3.06 -38.48 28.44
CA ASP A 372 3.70 -39.77 28.17
C ASP A 372 5.22 -39.57 28.00
N PRO A 373 6.11 -40.28 28.79
CA PRO A 373 7.55 -40.19 28.67
C PRO A 373 8.09 -40.49 27.26
N ARG A 374 7.34 -41.21 26.43
CA ARG A 374 7.70 -41.55 25.03
C ARG A 374 7.47 -40.39 24.08
N TYR A 375 6.68 -39.38 24.45
CA TYR A 375 6.36 -38.27 23.55
C TYR A 375 7.57 -37.36 23.31
N ARG A 376 7.75 -36.98 22.03
CA ARG A 376 8.76 -36.04 21.56
C ARG A 376 8.08 -35.04 20.63
N CYS A 377 8.19 -33.76 20.95
CA CYS A 377 7.65 -32.71 20.08
C CYS A 377 8.61 -32.44 18.89
N VAL A 378 8.02 -32.36 17.72
CA VAL A 378 8.62 -31.83 16.51
C VAL A 378 7.73 -30.65 16.11
N ILE A 379 8.21 -29.44 16.38
CA ILE A 379 7.41 -28.23 16.31
C ILE A 379 7.90 -27.38 15.15
N HIS A 380 7.02 -26.98 14.29
CA HIS A 380 7.19 -25.92 13.32
C HIS A 380 6.47 -24.65 13.83
N TYR A 381 7.00 -23.46 13.56
CA TYR A 381 6.42 -22.20 14.01
C TYR A 381 6.04 -21.37 12.79
N ASP A 382 4.75 -21.06 12.67
CA ASP A 382 4.19 -20.25 11.59
C ASP A 382 3.76 -18.88 12.10
N LEU A 383 3.94 -17.88 11.26
CA LEU A 383 3.54 -16.50 11.56
C LEU A 383 2.11 -16.28 11.11
N ASP A 384 1.21 -16.06 12.06
CA ASP A 384 -0.16 -15.72 11.73
C ASP A 384 -0.32 -14.20 11.56
N PHE A 385 -0.69 -13.79 10.34
CA PHE A 385 -0.87 -12.39 9.97
C PHE A 385 -2.34 -11.95 9.92
N TYR A 386 -3.31 -12.89 9.94
CA TYR A 386 -4.71 -12.60 9.62
C TYR A 386 -5.72 -12.99 10.69
N SER A 387 -5.36 -13.80 11.71
CA SER A 387 -6.24 -14.06 12.84
C SER A 387 -6.45 -12.79 13.67
N GLU A 388 -7.64 -12.63 14.20
CA GLU A 388 -7.99 -11.48 15.06
C GLU A 388 -7.25 -11.59 16.41
N GLN A 389 -6.60 -10.49 16.80
CA GLN A 389 -6.12 -10.29 18.19
C GLN A 389 -7.31 -10.02 19.10
#